data_3010d0691e29e42bdeb925029d35c073
#
_entry.id   3010d0691e29e42bdeb925029d35c073
#
_cell.length_a   1.000
_cell.length_b   1.000
_cell.length_c   1.000
_cell.angle_alpha   90.00
_cell.angle_beta   90.00
_cell.angle_gamma   90.00
#
_symmetry.space_group_name_H-M   'P 1'
#
loop_
_entity.id
_entity.type
_entity.pdbx_description
1 polymer ?
#
loop_
_entity_poly.entity_id
_entity_poly.type
_entity_poly.pdbx_seq_one_letter_code
_entity_poly.pdbx_strand_id
1 'polypeptide(L)'
;MEEKQYVTEWANENLGLTLKITKMLHEEQTPYQKIQIADTLEYGRLLILDGVFQTSVKDEWTYHEMISHVPLMLHPNPERVLIIGGGDGGVAREVCRHDCVKQVDLCDIDGRVIALSKQYFPTIASALLDPPEKLHVHVGDGIA
;
A
#
# COMPACT_ATOMS: atom_id res chain seq x y z
N MET A 1 -0.81 21.06 27.82
CA MET A 1 -0.01 21.01 26.56
C MET A 1 -0.32 19.68 25.93
N GLU A 2 -0.91 19.67 24.72
CA GLU A 2 -1.08 18.42 23.98
C GLU A 2 0.31 17.83 23.70
N GLU A 3 0.51 16.58 24.07
CA GLU A 3 1.74 15.86 23.82
C GLU A 3 1.86 15.67 22.30
N LYS A 4 2.84 16.32 21.68
CA LYS A 4 3.08 16.23 20.24
C LYS A 4 3.58 14.81 19.94
N GLN A 5 2.79 14.03 19.24
CA GLN A 5 3.19 12.68 18.82
C GLN A 5 3.94 12.76 17.49
N TYR A 6 4.99 11.97 17.36
CA TYR A 6 5.80 11.85 16.17
C TYR A 6 6.03 10.39 15.82
N VAL A 7 6.15 10.10 14.55
CA VAL A 7 6.63 8.82 14.03
C VAL A 7 7.89 9.08 13.22
N THR A 8 8.87 8.19 13.34
CA THR A 8 10.16 8.30 12.64
C THR A 8 10.43 7.03 11.88
N GLU A 9 10.65 7.17 10.58
CA GLU A 9 11.24 6.13 9.76
C GLU A 9 12.76 6.33 9.72
N TRP A 10 13.51 5.30 10.03
CA TRP A 10 14.96 5.33 10.03
C TRP A 10 15.51 4.71 8.74
N ALA A 11 16.16 5.52 7.91
CA ALA A 11 16.86 5.03 6.72
C ALA A 11 18.15 4.30 7.11
N ASN A 12 18.79 4.73 8.18
CA ASN A 12 19.95 4.10 8.82
C ASN A 12 20.14 4.67 10.24
N GLU A 13 21.19 4.27 10.96
CA GLU A 13 21.46 4.71 12.33
C GLU A 13 21.63 6.24 12.51
N ASN A 14 21.95 6.97 11.42
CA ASN A 14 22.26 8.40 11.46
C ASN A 14 21.24 9.28 10.72
N LEU A 15 20.28 8.68 10.00
CA LEU A 15 19.33 9.41 9.16
C LEU A 15 17.91 8.85 9.29
N GLY A 16 16.98 9.70 9.63
CA GLY A 16 15.57 9.35 9.67
C GLY A 16 14.65 10.50 9.22
N LEU A 17 13.49 10.16 8.73
CA LEU A 17 12.40 11.08 8.43
C LEU A 17 11.39 11.05 9.57
N THR A 18 11.15 12.20 10.20
CA THR A 18 10.20 12.32 11.31
C THR A 18 8.99 13.12 10.86
N LEU A 19 7.80 12.55 11.04
CA LEU A 19 6.53 13.21 10.77
C LEU A 19 5.77 13.42 12.08
N LYS A 20 5.16 14.61 12.20
CA LYS A 20 4.20 14.88 13.28
C LYS A 20 2.87 14.23 12.92
N ILE A 21 2.38 13.37 13.79
CA ILE A 21 1.04 12.80 13.66
C ILE A 21 0.03 13.66 14.44
N THR A 22 -1.15 13.78 13.89
CA THR A 22 -2.28 14.46 14.53
C THR A 22 -3.16 13.48 15.30
N LYS A 23 -3.22 12.24 14.81
CA LYS A 23 -4.00 11.17 15.43
C LYS A 23 -3.47 9.80 15.02
N MET A 24 -3.27 8.92 16.00
CA MET A 24 -3.12 7.48 15.76
C MET A 24 -4.51 6.88 15.57
N LEU A 25 -4.78 6.30 14.39
CA LEU A 25 -6.09 5.74 14.05
C LEU A 25 -6.17 4.25 14.36
N HIS A 26 -5.06 3.54 14.13
CA HIS A 26 -4.98 2.10 14.34
C HIS A 26 -3.55 1.68 14.65
N GLU A 27 -3.40 0.71 15.54
CA GLU A 27 -2.13 0.04 15.81
C GLU A 27 -2.41 -1.41 16.18
N GLU A 28 -1.76 -2.35 15.49
CA GLU A 28 -1.82 -3.77 15.83
C GLU A 28 -0.53 -4.50 15.46
N GLN A 29 -0.27 -5.61 16.15
CA GLN A 29 0.78 -6.56 15.82
C GLN A 29 0.15 -7.78 15.18
N THR A 30 0.51 -8.08 13.94
CA THR A 30 0.16 -9.33 13.28
C THR A 30 1.28 -10.38 13.46
N PRO A 31 1.10 -11.62 13.04
CA PRO A 31 2.20 -12.58 13.00
C PRO A 31 3.36 -12.17 12.08
N TYR A 32 3.13 -11.23 11.16
CA TYR A 32 4.10 -10.84 10.14
C TYR A 32 4.78 -9.51 10.45
N GLN A 33 4.04 -8.53 10.99
CA GLN A 33 4.53 -7.16 11.13
C GLN A 33 3.68 -6.32 12.06
N LYS A 34 4.23 -5.21 12.52
CA LYS A 34 3.47 -4.17 13.21
C LYS A 34 2.83 -3.23 12.20
N ILE A 35 1.50 -3.10 12.25
CA ILE A 35 0.73 -2.20 11.38
C ILE A 35 0.32 -0.97 12.18
N GLN A 36 0.62 0.22 11.68
CA GLN A 36 0.15 1.48 12.25
C GLN A 36 -0.49 2.33 11.16
N ILE A 37 -1.57 3.02 11.49
CA ILE A 37 -2.25 3.96 10.62
C ILE A 37 -2.44 5.26 11.39
N ALA A 38 -1.90 6.34 10.85
CA ALA A 38 -1.92 7.64 11.49
C ALA A 38 -2.32 8.75 10.52
N ASP A 39 -3.01 9.77 11.01
CA ASP A 39 -3.23 11.01 10.27
C ASP A 39 -2.08 11.98 10.54
N THR A 40 -1.56 12.60 9.48
CA THR A 40 -0.54 13.63 9.49
C THR A 40 -1.07 14.92 8.84
N LEU A 41 -0.47 16.08 9.19
CA LEU A 41 -0.85 17.34 8.52
C LEU A 41 -0.28 17.44 7.11
N GLU A 42 0.94 16.93 6.92
CA GLU A 42 1.68 17.14 5.68
C GLU A 42 1.34 16.11 4.60
N TYR A 43 1.15 14.83 4.99
CA TYR A 43 0.95 13.73 4.05
C TYR A 43 -0.47 13.12 4.10
N GLY A 44 -1.36 13.68 4.93
CA GLY A 44 -2.66 13.09 5.18
C GLY A 44 -2.53 11.77 5.96
N ARG A 45 -3.33 10.78 5.58
CA ARG A 45 -3.29 9.46 6.22
C ARG A 45 -2.10 8.65 5.72
N LEU A 46 -1.41 8.00 6.66
CA LEU A 46 -0.17 7.26 6.46
C LEU A 46 -0.33 5.82 6.92
N LEU A 47 0.09 4.86 6.09
CA LEU A 47 0.28 3.46 6.45
C LEU A 47 1.75 3.23 6.81
N ILE A 48 1.99 2.61 7.95
CA ILE A 48 3.31 2.33 8.48
C ILE A 48 3.39 0.83 8.80
N LEU A 49 4.39 0.14 8.26
CA LEU A 49 4.66 -1.27 8.53
C LEU A 49 6.05 -1.40 9.14
N ASP A 50 6.15 -1.97 10.35
CA ASP A 50 7.40 -2.11 11.10
C ASP A 50 8.22 -0.80 11.20
N GLY A 51 7.52 0.35 11.32
CA GLY A 51 8.14 1.66 11.40
C GLY A 51 8.57 2.27 10.05
N VAL A 52 8.31 1.60 8.93
CA VAL A 52 8.59 2.08 7.57
C VAL A 52 7.33 2.68 6.96
N PHE A 53 7.43 3.88 6.38
CA PHE A 53 6.32 4.56 5.72
C PHE A 53 6.04 3.90 4.36
N GLN A 54 4.90 3.23 4.24
CA GLN A 54 4.56 2.48 3.04
C GLN A 54 3.83 3.32 2.01
N THR A 55 2.79 4.03 2.44
CA THR A 55 2.00 4.87 1.54
C THR A 55 1.33 6.00 2.30
N SER A 56 1.13 7.13 1.64
CA SER A 56 0.35 8.26 2.15
C SER A 56 -0.70 8.70 1.14
N VAL A 57 -1.80 9.26 1.62
CA VAL A 57 -2.88 9.73 0.73
C VAL A 57 -2.40 10.85 -0.21
N LYS A 58 -1.38 11.63 0.19
CA LYS A 58 -0.91 12.77 -0.58
C LYS A 58 -0.05 12.39 -1.79
N ASP A 59 0.83 11.42 -1.65
CA ASP A 59 1.88 11.14 -2.65
C ASP A 59 1.93 9.71 -3.18
N GLU A 60 1.00 8.84 -2.76
CA GLU A 60 0.95 7.42 -3.15
C GLU A 60 0.96 7.22 -4.67
N TRP A 61 0.31 8.12 -5.38
CA TRP A 61 0.19 8.04 -6.83
C TRP A 61 1.55 8.04 -7.54
N THR A 62 2.53 8.77 -7.01
CA THR A 62 3.89 8.81 -7.58
C THR A 62 4.52 7.42 -7.63
N TYR A 63 4.40 6.67 -6.53
CA TYR A 63 4.93 5.32 -6.46
C TYR A 63 4.07 4.33 -7.26
N HIS A 64 2.76 4.33 -7.03
CA HIS A 64 1.86 3.35 -7.64
C HIS A 64 1.79 3.46 -9.16
N GLU A 65 1.75 4.68 -9.70
CA GLU A 65 1.79 4.90 -11.14
C GLU A 65 3.13 4.47 -11.75
N MET A 66 4.24 4.84 -11.14
CA MET A 66 5.56 4.52 -11.69
C MET A 66 5.85 3.01 -11.67
N ILE A 67 5.55 2.32 -10.58
CA ILE A 67 5.78 0.87 -10.48
C ILE A 67 4.85 0.08 -11.39
N SER A 68 3.67 0.62 -11.72
CA SER A 68 2.68 -0.05 -12.56
C SER A 68 2.86 0.28 -14.05
N HIS A 69 2.81 1.56 -14.41
CA HIS A 69 2.73 1.95 -15.82
C HIS A 69 4.05 1.74 -16.58
N VAL A 70 5.19 2.03 -15.94
CA VAL A 70 6.49 1.92 -16.62
C VAL A 70 6.75 0.49 -17.12
N PRO A 71 6.69 -0.56 -16.29
CA PRO A 71 6.93 -1.92 -16.78
C PRO A 71 5.84 -2.39 -17.75
N LEU A 72 4.57 -2.01 -17.56
CA LEU A 72 3.49 -2.39 -18.47
C LEU A 72 3.67 -1.78 -19.87
N MET A 73 4.15 -0.55 -19.96
CA MET A 73 4.42 0.11 -21.24
C MET A 73 5.68 -0.41 -21.95
N LEU A 74 6.64 -0.94 -21.19
CA LEU A 74 7.87 -1.52 -21.75
C LEU A 74 7.69 -2.97 -22.19
N HIS A 75 6.75 -3.69 -21.62
CA HIS A 75 6.50 -5.09 -21.96
C HIS A 75 5.69 -5.18 -23.28
N PRO A 76 6.11 -6.02 -24.24
CA PRO A 76 5.46 -6.09 -25.55
C PRO A 76 4.01 -6.61 -25.52
N ASN A 77 3.65 -7.42 -24.51
CA ASN A 77 2.29 -7.97 -24.35
C ASN A 77 1.98 -8.27 -22.87
N PRO A 78 1.62 -7.26 -22.04
CA PRO A 78 1.42 -7.42 -20.61
C PRO A 78 -0.01 -7.90 -20.29
N GLU A 79 -0.39 -9.09 -20.73
CA GLU A 79 -1.73 -9.63 -20.50
C GLU A 79 -1.93 -10.22 -19.09
N ARG A 80 -0.85 -10.69 -18.44
CA ARG A 80 -0.91 -11.31 -17.12
C ARG A 80 0.09 -10.63 -16.19
N VAL A 81 -0.38 -10.18 -15.03
CA VAL A 81 0.40 -9.45 -14.04
C VAL A 81 0.30 -10.14 -12.69
N LEU A 82 1.45 -10.38 -12.08
CA LEU A 82 1.56 -10.81 -10.69
C LEU A 82 2.06 -9.63 -9.84
N ILE A 83 1.35 -9.35 -8.76
CA ILE A 83 1.72 -8.36 -7.74
C ILE A 83 2.05 -9.14 -6.46
N ILE A 84 3.32 -9.07 -6.02
CA ILE A 84 3.76 -9.68 -4.76
C ILE A 84 3.83 -8.58 -3.70
N GLY A 85 3.05 -8.70 -2.65
CA GLY A 85 2.74 -7.62 -1.72
C GLY A 85 1.64 -6.70 -2.28
N GLY A 86 1.65 -5.43 -1.88
CA GLY A 86 0.69 -4.44 -2.40
C GLY A 86 -0.71 -4.54 -1.80
N GLY A 87 -0.82 -5.03 -0.57
CA GLY A 87 -2.09 -5.13 0.16
C GLY A 87 -2.78 -3.79 0.41
N ASP A 88 -2.12 -2.66 0.12
CA ASP A 88 -2.76 -1.34 0.09
C ASP A 88 -3.69 -1.15 -1.12
N GLY A 89 -3.48 -1.91 -2.21
CA GLY A 89 -4.32 -1.92 -3.40
C GLY A 89 -3.96 -0.89 -4.47
N GLY A 90 -3.01 -0.01 -4.23
CA GLY A 90 -2.66 1.06 -5.17
C GLY A 90 -2.09 0.54 -6.48
N VAL A 91 -1.17 -0.43 -6.43
CA VAL A 91 -0.63 -1.09 -7.62
C VAL A 91 -1.73 -1.82 -8.38
N ALA A 92 -2.60 -2.56 -7.69
CA ALA A 92 -3.72 -3.26 -8.33
C ALA A 92 -4.69 -2.29 -9.03
N ARG A 93 -4.98 -1.14 -8.40
CA ARG A 93 -5.79 -0.08 -9.00
C ARG A 93 -5.19 0.40 -10.32
N GLU A 94 -3.90 0.71 -10.35
CA GLU A 94 -3.25 1.23 -11.55
C GLU A 94 -3.09 0.16 -12.64
N VAL A 95 -2.70 -1.07 -12.29
CA VAL A 95 -2.59 -2.19 -13.24
C VAL A 95 -3.95 -2.51 -13.89
N CYS A 96 -5.02 -2.50 -13.12
CA CYS A 96 -6.37 -2.79 -13.61
C CYS A 96 -6.91 -1.75 -14.61
N ARG A 97 -6.32 -0.55 -14.69
CA ARG A 97 -6.70 0.48 -15.67
C ARG A 97 -6.25 0.17 -17.11
N HIS A 98 -5.33 -0.79 -17.27
CA HIS A 98 -4.83 -1.17 -18.59
C HIS A 98 -5.74 -2.22 -19.26
N ASP A 99 -6.30 -1.89 -20.40
CA ASP A 99 -7.19 -2.79 -21.17
C ASP A 99 -6.46 -4.01 -21.72
N CYS A 100 -5.15 -3.91 -21.98
CA CYS A 100 -4.31 -5.02 -22.42
C CYS A 100 -4.13 -6.08 -21.35
N VAL A 101 -4.21 -5.72 -20.06
CA VAL A 101 -4.12 -6.65 -18.94
C VAL A 101 -5.43 -7.42 -18.80
N LYS A 102 -5.35 -8.76 -18.89
CA LYS A 102 -6.48 -9.69 -18.83
C LYS A 102 -6.62 -10.40 -17.48
N GLN A 103 -5.48 -10.56 -16.78
CA GLN A 103 -5.46 -11.20 -15.47
C GLN A 103 -4.45 -10.48 -14.57
N VAL A 104 -4.87 -10.22 -13.34
CA VAL A 104 -4.05 -9.68 -12.27
C VAL A 104 -4.20 -10.59 -11.05
N ASP A 105 -3.09 -11.16 -10.60
CA ASP A 105 -3.01 -11.89 -9.35
C ASP A 105 -2.23 -11.04 -8.34
N LEU A 106 -2.89 -10.62 -7.26
CA LEU A 106 -2.26 -9.95 -6.13
C LEU A 106 -2.11 -10.94 -5.00
N CYS A 107 -0.90 -11.11 -4.50
CA CYS A 107 -0.61 -11.99 -3.38
C CYS A 107 0.08 -11.21 -2.25
N ASP A 108 -0.60 -11.02 -1.13
CA ASP A 108 -0.04 -10.40 0.07
C ASP A 108 -0.04 -11.40 1.22
N ILE A 109 1.07 -11.47 1.95
CA ILE A 109 1.22 -12.40 3.06
C ILE A 109 0.32 -12.03 4.24
N ASP A 110 0.02 -10.74 4.40
CA ASP A 110 -0.72 -10.24 5.54
C ASP A 110 -2.11 -9.73 5.15
N GLY A 111 -3.10 -10.59 5.28
CA GLY A 111 -4.51 -10.24 5.02
C GLY A 111 -5.04 -9.08 5.88
N ARG A 112 -4.36 -8.74 7.01
CA ARG A 112 -4.73 -7.59 7.83
C ARG A 112 -4.38 -6.28 7.12
N VAL A 113 -3.27 -6.21 6.39
CA VAL A 113 -2.94 -5.03 5.56
C VAL A 113 -4.05 -4.78 4.55
N ILE A 114 -4.51 -5.81 3.83
CA ILE A 114 -5.62 -5.70 2.88
C ILE A 114 -6.91 -5.19 3.55
N ALA A 115 -7.27 -5.79 4.68
CA ALA A 115 -8.50 -5.42 5.39
C ALA A 115 -8.47 -3.97 5.90
N LEU A 116 -7.35 -3.56 6.48
CA LEU A 116 -7.16 -2.21 7.01
C LEU A 116 -7.05 -1.16 5.89
N SER A 117 -6.45 -1.53 4.76
CA SER A 117 -6.39 -0.65 3.58
C SER A 117 -7.78 -0.37 3.01
N LYS A 118 -8.64 -1.36 2.90
CA LYS A 118 -10.05 -1.18 2.53
C LYS A 118 -10.78 -0.23 3.48
N GLN A 119 -10.49 -0.31 4.77
CA GLN A 119 -11.16 0.49 5.79
C GLN A 119 -10.65 1.94 5.84
N TYR A 120 -9.34 2.12 5.78
CA TYR A 120 -8.70 3.41 6.06
C TYR A 120 -8.24 4.17 4.80
N PHE A 121 -8.03 3.48 3.68
CA PHE A 121 -7.54 4.05 2.42
C PHE A 121 -8.45 3.70 1.22
N PRO A 122 -9.77 4.00 1.29
CA PRO A 122 -10.72 3.51 0.29
C PRO A 122 -10.43 3.98 -1.13
N THR A 123 -9.79 5.13 -1.32
CA THR A 123 -9.39 5.63 -2.64
C THR A 123 -8.20 4.86 -3.21
N ILE A 124 -7.22 4.51 -2.38
CA ILE A 124 -6.06 3.71 -2.78
C ILE A 124 -6.50 2.27 -3.04
N ALA A 125 -7.25 1.70 -2.10
CA ALA A 125 -7.75 0.33 -2.15
C ALA A 125 -9.03 0.15 -3.01
N SER A 126 -9.35 1.08 -3.90
CA SER A 126 -10.61 1.06 -4.64
C SER A 126 -10.79 -0.22 -5.46
N ALA A 127 -9.75 -0.74 -6.11
CA ALA A 127 -9.79 -2.00 -6.84
C ALA A 127 -9.97 -3.23 -5.93
N LEU A 128 -9.62 -3.13 -4.65
CA LEU A 128 -9.86 -4.19 -3.67
C LEU A 128 -11.28 -4.14 -3.08
N LEU A 129 -11.90 -2.95 -3.06
CA LEU A 129 -13.27 -2.75 -2.57
C LEU A 129 -14.30 -3.19 -3.60
N ASP A 130 -14.06 -2.87 -4.88
CA ASP A 130 -14.89 -3.25 -6.02
C ASP A 130 -13.99 -3.91 -7.08
N PRO A 131 -13.61 -5.18 -6.88
CA PRO A 131 -12.63 -5.85 -7.71
C PRO A 131 -13.19 -6.13 -9.11
N PRO A 132 -12.52 -5.67 -10.18
CA PRO A 132 -12.87 -6.08 -11.53
C PRO A 132 -12.63 -7.59 -11.72
N GLU A 133 -13.37 -8.23 -12.64
CA GLU A 133 -13.28 -9.68 -12.88
C GLU A 133 -11.86 -10.21 -13.09
N LYS A 134 -10.99 -9.38 -13.66
CA LYS A 134 -9.58 -9.75 -13.92
C LYS A 134 -8.68 -9.73 -12.69
N LEU A 135 -9.14 -9.18 -11.53
CA LEU A 135 -8.35 -9.10 -10.30
C LEU A 135 -8.67 -10.25 -9.35
N HIS A 136 -7.66 -11.05 -9.04
CA HIS A 136 -7.70 -12.12 -8.06
C HIS A 136 -6.78 -11.78 -6.89
N VAL A 137 -7.32 -11.81 -5.67
CA VAL A 137 -6.58 -11.48 -4.45
C VAL A 137 -6.34 -12.75 -3.64
N HIS A 138 -5.09 -13.02 -3.35
CA HIS A 138 -4.64 -14.17 -2.57
C HIS A 138 -3.95 -13.70 -1.29
N VAL A 139 -4.27 -14.34 -0.16
CA VAL A 139 -3.56 -14.11 1.10
C VAL A 139 -2.62 -15.28 1.32
N GLY A 140 -1.33 -15.02 1.28
CA GLY A 140 -0.32 -16.05 1.43
C GLY A 140 1.07 -15.59 0.98
N ASP A 141 2.03 -16.54 1.02
CA ASP A 141 3.38 -16.31 0.52
C ASP A 141 3.37 -16.35 -1.02
N GLY A 142 3.68 -15.22 -1.65
CA GLY A 142 3.71 -15.10 -3.11
C GLY A 142 4.91 -15.76 -3.78
N ILE A 143 5.82 -16.39 -3.00
CA ILE A 143 7.02 -17.09 -3.49
C ILE A 143 6.86 -18.61 -3.36
N ALA A 144 5.90 -19.08 -2.55
CA ALA A 144 5.68 -20.48 -2.27
C ALA A 144 4.90 -21.23 -3.36
#